data_67f55175f8e62b11464f8b4b98d5c0b8
#
_entry.id   67f55175f8e62b11464f8b4b98d5c0b8
#
_cell.length_a   1.000
_cell.length_b   1.000
_cell.length_c   1.000
_cell.angle_alpha   90.00
_cell.angle_beta   90.00
_cell.angle_gamma   90.00
#
_symmetry.space_group_name_H-M   'P 1'
#
loop_
_entity.id
_entity.type
_entity.pdbx_description
1 polymer ?
#
loop_
_entity_poly.entity_id
_entity_poly.type
_entity_poly.pdbx_seq_one_letter_code
_entity_poly.pdbx_strand_id
1 'polypeptide(L)'
;PTKEISVDGFWMDQSEVTNSMYRQFVEWVRDSIIRERLADPQYGGDETYKIEVDRYGEPVKPHLNWNKPIPWRKPTEDQERALNSVYVTHPIDGTRMLDTKQLTYRYEIFDYEKAALRKYRLDPKERSLNTDHPVDPDEVVMISKDTAYIDDNGEIVRQTIERPLSSLYDFLNTYIVKVYPDTTVWVNDFPNANNEQYMKLYFSSANYNDYPVVGVTWEQAEAFCAWRTNFLMAGMGPQARYIQRYRLPTEVEWEYAARGGTETPYFFTGNPKDFSDQGFWRNFSTLRLIV
;
A
#
# COMPACT_ATOMS: atom_id res chain seq x y z
N PRO A 1 -9.95 -27.07 -20.70
CA PRO A 1 -10.27 -26.35 -21.95
C PRO A 1 -9.43 -25.08 -22.00
N THR A 2 -8.70 -24.89 -23.08
CA THR A 2 -7.93 -23.70 -23.36
C THR A 2 -8.90 -22.54 -23.64
N LYS A 3 -8.73 -21.41 -22.99
CA LYS A 3 -9.53 -20.20 -23.21
C LYS A 3 -8.63 -19.14 -23.83
N GLU A 4 -9.04 -18.57 -24.95
CA GLU A 4 -8.36 -17.43 -25.54
C GLU A 4 -8.82 -16.14 -24.85
N ILE A 5 -7.86 -15.34 -24.38
CA ILE A 5 -8.09 -14.10 -23.66
C ILE A 5 -7.19 -13.03 -24.25
N SER A 6 -7.78 -11.87 -24.59
CA SER A 6 -7.02 -10.70 -25.01
C SER A 6 -6.51 -9.93 -23.78
N VAL A 7 -5.25 -9.55 -23.80
CA VAL A 7 -4.60 -8.74 -22.77
C VAL A 7 -4.09 -7.46 -23.42
N ASP A 8 -4.47 -6.32 -22.87
CA ASP A 8 -3.92 -5.03 -23.31
C ASP A 8 -2.45 -4.89 -22.89
N GLY A 9 -1.72 -4.01 -23.60
CA GLY A 9 -0.33 -3.73 -23.22
C GLY A 9 -0.23 -3.16 -21.80
N PHE A 10 0.67 -3.69 -20.98
CA PHE A 10 0.89 -3.29 -19.60
C PHE A 10 2.38 -3.23 -19.27
N TRP A 11 2.71 -2.48 -18.23
CA TRP A 11 4.04 -2.43 -17.65
C TRP A 11 4.06 -3.31 -16.40
N MET A 12 5.12 -4.05 -16.22
CA MET A 12 5.35 -4.91 -15.04
C MET A 12 6.77 -4.70 -14.54
N ASP A 13 6.97 -4.74 -13.23
CA ASP A 13 8.30 -4.75 -12.64
C ASP A 13 9.05 -6.02 -13.10
N GLN A 14 10.34 -5.88 -13.36
CA GLN A 14 11.16 -7.00 -13.84
C GLN A 14 11.49 -8.04 -12.75
N SER A 15 11.23 -7.70 -11.50
CA SER A 15 11.47 -8.54 -10.33
C SER A 15 10.35 -8.36 -9.32
N GLU A 16 10.24 -9.29 -8.39
CA GLU A 16 9.41 -9.15 -7.21
C GLU A 16 9.82 -7.90 -6.39
N VAL A 17 8.87 -7.35 -5.64
CA VAL A 17 9.17 -6.25 -4.72
C VAL A 17 10.16 -6.72 -3.67
N THR A 18 11.30 -6.07 -3.60
CA THR A 18 12.37 -6.44 -2.68
C THR A 18 12.16 -5.90 -1.27
N ASN A 19 12.87 -6.48 -0.29
CA ASN A 19 12.87 -5.98 1.08
C ASN A 19 13.25 -4.50 1.16
N SER A 20 14.23 -4.04 0.37
CA SER A 20 14.64 -2.64 0.34
C SER A 20 13.55 -1.72 -0.18
N MET A 21 12.83 -2.13 -1.23
CA MET A 21 11.72 -1.36 -1.80
C MET A 21 10.57 -1.25 -0.79
N TYR A 22 10.17 -2.38 -0.21
CA TYR A 22 9.07 -2.39 0.75
C TYR A 22 9.43 -1.67 2.05
N ARG A 23 10.69 -1.73 2.47
CA ARG A 23 11.19 -1.00 3.64
C ARG A 23 11.08 0.51 3.48
N GLN A 24 11.29 1.05 2.27
CA GLN A 24 11.07 2.47 1.99
C GLN A 24 9.63 2.90 2.30
N PHE A 25 8.65 2.06 2.00
CA PHE A 25 7.26 2.31 2.36
C PHE A 25 7.06 2.32 3.88
N VAL A 26 7.57 1.32 4.58
CA VAL A 26 7.48 1.23 6.05
C VAL A 26 8.15 2.43 6.72
N GLU A 27 9.33 2.82 6.24
CA GLU A 27 10.08 3.97 6.75
C GLU A 27 9.37 5.29 6.45
N TRP A 28 8.77 5.41 5.26
CA TRP A 28 7.96 6.58 4.92
C TRP A 28 6.76 6.72 5.86
N VAL A 29 6.07 5.62 6.18
CA VAL A 29 4.95 5.62 7.13
C VAL A 29 5.43 6.00 8.53
N ARG A 30 6.53 5.41 9.01
CA ARG A 30 7.16 5.79 10.28
C ARG A 30 7.48 7.29 10.33
N ASP A 31 8.11 7.80 9.30
CA ASP A 31 8.52 9.19 9.21
C ASP A 31 7.35 10.16 9.08
N SER A 32 6.23 9.72 8.49
CA SER A 32 4.97 10.47 8.48
C SER A 32 4.42 10.64 9.90
N ILE A 33 4.33 9.54 10.66
CA ILE A 33 3.84 9.55 12.04
C ILE A 33 4.74 10.44 12.92
N ILE A 34 6.05 10.34 12.76
CA ILE A 34 6.99 11.20 13.51
C ILE A 34 6.76 12.68 13.19
N ARG A 35 6.57 13.05 11.92
CA ARG A 35 6.29 14.45 11.53
C ARG A 35 4.98 14.96 12.08
N GLU A 36 3.94 14.13 12.07
CA GLU A 36 2.65 14.47 12.69
C GLU A 36 2.82 14.79 14.18
N ARG A 37 3.59 13.95 14.90
CA ARG A 37 3.87 14.15 16.33
C ARG A 37 4.75 15.35 16.60
N LEU A 38 5.77 15.59 15.80
CA LEU A 38 6.61 16.79 15.94
C LEU A 38 5.80 18.09 15.75
N ALA A 39 4.72 18.04 14.95
CA ALA A 39 3.81 19.17 14.77
C ALA A 39 2.72 19.25 15.87
N ASP A 40 2.55 18.19 16.68
CA ASP A 40 1.52 18.15 17.72
C ASP A 40 1.97 18.98 18.95
N PRO A 41 1.10 19.87 19.47
CA PRO A 41 1.37 20.63 20.69
C PRO A 41 1.79 19.78 21.89
N GLN A 42 1.36 18.51 21.98
CA GLN A 42 1.76 17.57 23.03
C GLN A 42 3.28 17.30 23.03
N TYR A 43 3.95 17.47 21.88
CA TYR A 43 5.36 17.24 21.67
C TYR A 43 6.14 18.53 21.30
N GLY A 44 5.65 19.69 21.76
CA GLY A 44 6.27 20.97 21.52
C GLY A 44 5.74 21.78 20.33
N GLY A 45 4.86 21.20 19.50
CA GLY A 45 4.06 21.92 18.51
C GLY A 45 4.85 22.66 17.42
N ASP A 46 5.84 22.01 16.82
CA ASP A 46 6.58 22.62 15.71
C ASP A 46 5.78 22.57 14.41
N GLU A 47 4.94 23.59 14.21
CA GLU A 47 4.05 23.72 13.05
C GLU A 47 4.78 23.67 11.70
N THR A 48 6.10 23.89 11.67
CA THR A 48 6.88 23.85 10.43
C THR A 48 6.97 22.44 9.80
N TYR A 49 6.55 21.39 10.52
CA TYR A 49 6.41 20.03 9.98
C TYR A 49 5.11 19.82 9.20
N LYS A 50 4.17 20.81 9.23
CA LYS A 50 2.98 20.85 8.40
C LYS A 50 3.01 22.06 7.48
N ILE A 51 2.41 21.92 6.31
CA ILE A 51 2.21 23.02 5.36
C ILE A 51 0.70 23.25 5.29
N GLU A 52 0.25 24.42 5.70
CA GLU A 52 -1.16 24.85 5.70
C GLU A 52 -1.41 26.02 4.76
N VAL A 53 -0.34 26.67 4.33
CA VAL A 53 -0.36 27.76 3.34
C VAL A 53 0.67 27.48 2.25
N ASP A 54 0.38 27.93 1.04
CA ASP A 54 1.33 27.84 -0.06
C ASP A 54 2.40 28.95 0.02
N ARG A 55 3.29 28.96 -0.97
CA ARG A 55 4.38 29.99 -1.07
C ARG A 55 3.86 31.42 -1.25
N TYR A 56 2.58 31.60 -1.58
CA TYR A 56 1.93 32.89 -1.73
C TYR A 56 1.11 33.30 -0.50
N GLY A 57 1.01 32.45 0.52
CA GLY A 57 0.23 32.68 1.73
C GLY A 57 -1.24 32.24 1.62
N GLU A 58 -1.63 31.57 0.52
CA GLU A 58 -2.98 31.07 0.33
C GLU A 58 -3.17 29.73 1.09
N PRO A 59 -4.34 29.53 1.75
CA PRO A 59 -4.61 28.30 2.47
C PRO A 59 -4.62 27.09 1.53
N VAL A 60 -3.91 26.03 1.91
CA VAL A 60 -3.93 24.74 1.21
C VAL A 60 -4.41 23.63 2.15
N LYS A 61 -4.84 22.51 1.57
CA LYS A 61 -5.15 21.33 2.39
C LYS A 61 -3.90 20.96 3.21
N PRO A 62 -4.00 20.92 4.55
CA PRO A 62 -2.86 20.59 5.41
C PRO A 62 -2.18 19.29 4.99
N HIS A 63 -0.87 19.33 4.85
CA HIS A 63 -0.05 18.16 4.51
C HIS A 63 1.32 18.25 5.18
N LEU A 64 2.01 17.11 5.26
CA LEU A 64 3.32 17.04 5.92
C LEU A 64 4.42 17.72 5.09
N ASN A 65 5.28 18.44 5.78
CA ASN A 65 6.47 19.05 5.19
C ASN A 65 7.63 18.06 5.12
N TRP A 66 7.79 17.42 3.97
CA TRP A 66 8.88 16.48 3.72
C TRP A 66 10.23 17.14 3.50
N ASN A 67 10.28 18.45 3.21
CA ASN A 67 11.53 19.19 3.05
C ASN A 67 12.22 19.48 4.40
N LYS A 68 11.45 19.45 5.50
CA LYS A 68 12.03 19.61 6.82
C LYS A 68 12.60 18.27 7.32
N PRO A 69 13.92 18.20 7.65
CA PRO A 69 14.51 16.97 8.14
C PRO A 69 14.00 16.63 9.55
N ILE A 70 13.86 15.35 9.84
CA ILE A 70 13.59 14.86 11.19
C ILE A 70 14.87 15.01 12.04
N PRO A 71 14.80 15.53 13.27
CA PRO A 71 15.96 15.83 14.10
C PRO A 71 16.52 14.57 14.80
N TRP A 72 17.02 13.61 14.01
CA TRP A 72 17.63 12.38 14.55
C TRP A 72 18.90 12.63 15.38
N ARG A 73 19.58 13.75 15.14
CA ARG A 73 20.79 14.14 15.85
C ARG A 73 20.50 15.33 16.73
N LYS A 74 20.81 15.22 18.02
CA LYS A 74 20.62 16.29 19.03
C LYS A 74 19.19 16.85 19.07
N PRO A 75 18.15 15.98 19.22
CA PRO A 75 16.79 16.45 19.43
C PRO A 75 16.68 17.22 20.75
N THR A 76 15.70 18.11 20.84
CA THR A 76 15.24 18.66 22.14
C THR A 76 14.49 17.56 22.90
N GLU A 77 14.20 17.79 24.19
CA GLU A 77 13.47 16.80 25.00
C GLU A 77 12.10 16.46 24.43
N ASP A 78 11.36 17.46 23.96
CA ASP A 78 10.05 17.25 23.32
C ASP A 78 10.17 16.48 22.00
N GLN A 79 11.17 16.83 21.17
CA GLN A 79 11.45 16.11 19.94
C GLN A 79 11.87 14.66 20.21
N GLU A 80 12.66 14.41 21.25
CA GLU A 80 13.06 13.07 21.65
C GLU A 80 11.84 12.23 22.06
N ARG A 81 10.89 12.81 22.80
CA ARG A 81 9.63 12.15 23.12
C ARG A 81 8.83 11.80 21.85
N ALA A 82 8.74 12.71 20.88
CA ALA A 82 8.10 12.46 19.59
C ALA A 82 8.79 11.31 18.83
N LEU A 83 10.11 11.33 18.73
CA LEU A 83 10.91 10.30 18.07
C LEU A 83 10.77 8.94 18.75
N ASN A 84 10.74 8.91 20.09
CA ASN A 84 10.65 7.66 20.86
C ASN A 84 9.26 7.07 20.84
N SER A 85 8.24 7.84 20.55
CA SER A 85 6.83 7.41 20.61
C SER A 85 6.44 6.34 19.59
N VAL A 86 7.22 6.14 18.51
CA VAL A 86 7.04 5.07 17.52
C VAL A 86 7.85 3.82 17.83
N TYR A 87 8.52 3.79 18.98
CA TYR A 87 9.33 2.65 19.40
C TYR A 87 8.83 2.11 20.74
N VAL A 88 9.06 0.83 20.95
CA VAL A 88 8.85 0.14 22.22
C VAL A 88 10.15 -0.50 22.67
N THR A 89 10.29 -0.69 23.97
CA THR A 89 11.42 -1.40 24.56
C THR A 89 11.09 -2.88 24.66
N HIS A 90 11.94 -3.73 24.14
CA HIS A 90 11.79 -5.18 24.23
C HIS A 90 11.86 -5.60 25.72
N PRO A 91 10.88 -6.38 26.22
CA PRO A 91 10.75 -6.63 27.65
C PRO A 91 11.88 -7.48 28.27
N ILE A 92 12.61 -8.25 27.44
CA ILE A 92 13.61 -9.20 27.93
C ILE A 92 15.02 -8.59 27.88
N ASP A 93 15.41 -7.94 26.78
CA ASP A 93 16.77 -7.47 26.55
C ASP A 93 16.91 -5.96 26.54
N GLY A 94 15.80 -5.22 26.70
CA GLY A 94 15.80 -3.76 26.74
C GLY A 94 16.10 -3.10 25.38
N THR A 95 16.16 -3.85 24.29
CA THR A 95 16.42 -3.28 22.97
C THR A 95 15.26 -2.43 22.49
N ARG A 96 15.59 -1.33 21.80
CA ARG A 96 14.61 -0.44 21.18
C ARG A 96 14.13 -1.06 19.88
N MET A 97 12.83 -1.32 19.80
CA MET A 97 12.17 -1.91 18.64
C MET A 97 11.10 -0.96 18.09
N LEU A 98 10.90 -0.99 16.80
CA LEU A 98 9.82 -0.25 16.17
C LEU A 98 8.47 -0.83 16.63
N ASP A 99 7.54 0.04 17.06
CA ASP A 99 6.17 -0.38 17.39
C ASP A 99 5.35 -0.59 16.11
N THR A 100 5.40 -1.79 15.61
CA THR A 100 4.76 -2.17 14.34
C THR A 100 3.23 -1.99 14.35
N LYS A 101 2.61 -1.98 15.55
CA LYS A 101 1.16 -1.80 15.69
C LYS A 101 0.71 -0.38 15.32
N GLN A 102 1.57 0.61 15.51
CA GLN A 102 1.28 2.00 15.19
C GLN A 102 1.52 2.34 13.71
N LEU A 103 2.26 1.48 12.99
CA LEU A 103 2.59 1.73 11.58
C LEU A 103 1.39 1.42 10.70
N THR A 104 0.47 2.36 10.63
CA THR A 104 -0.73 2.26 9.80
C THR A 104 -0.65 3.21 8.61
N TYR A 105 -1.12 2.78 7.46
CA TYR A 105 -1.23 3.59 6.26
C TYR A 105 -2.68 3.65 5.80
N ARG A 106 -3.19 4.88 5.63
CA ARG A 106 -4.51 5.15 5.07
C ARG A 106 -4.36 5.53 3.61
N TYR A 107 -5.15 4.89 2.76
CA TYR A 107 -5.22 5.21 1.34
C TYR A 107 -6.65 5.14 0.82
N GLU A 108 -6.87 5.75 -0.33
CA GLU A 108 -8.17 5.81 -0.97
C GLU A 108 -8.07 5.25 -2.39
N ILE A 109 -9.04 4.43 -2.77
CA ILE A 109 -9.16 3.88 -4.13
C ILE A 109 -10.49 4.35 -4.71
N PHE A 110 -10.44 4.95 -5.89
CA PHE A 110 -11.62 5.32 -6.63
C PHE A 110 -12.22 4.09 -7.33
N ASP A 111 -13.49 3.82 -7.08
CA ASP A 111 -14.24 2.70 -7.66
C ASP A 111 -14.70 3.05 -9.07
N TYR A 112 -13.81 2.82 -10.04
CA TYR A 112 -14.08 3.09 -11.46
C TYR A 112 -15.19 2.19 -12.02
N GLU A 113 -15.34 0.97 -11.50
CA GLU A 113 -16.36 0.03 -11.95
C GLU A 113 -17.75 0.55 -11.60
N LYS A 114 -17.96 0.95 -10.35
CA LYS A 114 -19.22 1.57 -9.95
C LYS A 114 -19.46 2.89 -10.69
N ALA A 115 -18.43 3.74 -10.78
CA ALA A 115 -18.53 5.03 -11.46
C ALA A 115 -18.88 4.92 -12.94
N ALA A 116 -18.48 3.82 -13.60
CA ALA A 116 -18.80 3.56 -15.00
C ALA A 116 -20.27 3.11 -15.22
N LEU A 117 -20.93 2.60 -14.18
CA LEU A 117 -22.32 2.15 -14.28
C LEU A 117 -23.29 3.32 -14.46
N ARG A 118 -24.16 3.21 -15.46
CA ARG A 118 -25.15 4.27 -15.77
C ARG A 118 -26.02 4.65 -14.56
N LYS A 119 -26.46 3.69 -13.76
CA LYS A 119 -27.28 3.91 -12.58
C LYS A 119 -26.62 4.84 -11.54
N TYR A 120 -25.32 4.99 -11.59
CA TYR A 120 -24.53 5.84 -10.69
C TYR A 120 -24.06 7.15 -11.35
N ARG A 121 -24.57 7.53 -12.51
CA ARG A 121 -24.31 8.85 -13.09
C ARG A 121 -24.84 9.93 -12.17
N LEU A 122 -24.03 10.98 -11.93
CA LEU A 122 -24.44 12.12 -11.07
C LEU A 122 -25.59 12.90 -11.68
N ASP A 123 -25.59 13.10 -13.01
CA ASP A 123 -26.71 13.74 -13.70
C ASP A 123 -27.87 12.75 -13.90
N PRO A 124 -29.06 13.02 -13.29
CA PRO A 124 -30.24 12.18 -13.48
C PRO A 124 -30.63 11.98 -14.96
N LYS A 125 -30.39 12.98 -15.81
CA LYS A 125 -30.69 12.87 -17.25
C LYS A 125 -29.82 11.82 -17.93
N GLU A 126 -28.55 11.67 -17.52
CA GLU A 126 -27.67 10.63 -18.05
C GLU A 126 -28.09 9.23 -17.60
N ARG A 127 -28.76 9.09 -16.44
CA ARG A 127 -29.30 7.81 -15.96
C ARG A 127 -30.43 7.30 -16.84
N SER A 128 -31.29 8.21 -17.33
CA SER A 128 -32.49 7.88 -18.12
C SER A 128 -32.26 7.69 -19.61
N LEU A 129 -31.08 8.03 -20.14
CA LEU A 129 -30.76 7.87 -21.55
C LEU A 129 -30.83 6.40 -22.00
N ASN A 130 -31.68 6.10 -22.99
CA ASN A 130 -31.83 4.78 -23.59
C ASN A 130 -32.31 3.65 -22.64
N THR A 131 -33.13 3.96 -21.67
CA THR A 131 -33.85 2.96 -20.86
C THR A 131 -35.32 2.91 -21.29
N ASP A 132 -35.92 1.73 -21.35
CA ASP A 132 -37.37 1.54 -21.64
C ASP A 132 -38.21 2.01 -20.44
N HIS A 133 -37.61 2.29 -19.32
CA HIS A 133 -38.28 2.79 -18.13
C HIS A 133 -37.81 4.22 -17.81
N PRO A 134 -38.74 5.16 -17.62
CA PRO A 134 -38.41 6.50 -17.18
C PRO A 134 -37.80 6.42 -15.77
N VAL A 135 -36.59 6.96 -15.60
CA VAL A 135 -35.94 7.11 -14.29
C VAL A 135 -36.49 8.40 -13.68
N ASP A 136 -36.98 8.31 -12.45
CA ASP A 136 -37.42 9.46 -11.69
C ASP A 136 -36.20 10.37 -11.44
N PRO A 137 -36.19 11.64 -11.91
CA PRO A 137 -35.07 12.54 -11.68
C PRO A 137 -34.86 12.85 -10.19
N ASP A 138 -35.89 12.70 -9.36
CA ASP A 138 -35.83 12.95 -7.92
C ASP A 138 -35.46 11.66 -7.12
N GLU A 139 -35.27 10.54 -7.79
CA GLU A 139 -34.87 9.29 -7.16
C GLU A 139 -33.48 9.43 -6.51
N VAL A 140 -33.42 9.21 -5.19
CA VAL A 140 -32.19 9.17 -4.44
C VAL A 140 -31.46 7.85 -4.71
N VAL A 141 -30.39 7.90 -5.46
CA VAL A 141 -29.54 6.73 -5.73
C VAL A 141 -28.64 6.47 -4.54
N MET A 142 -28.75 5.30 -3.95
CA MET A 142 -27.88 4.85 -2.87
C MET A 142 -26.62 4.17 -3.42
N ILE A 143 -25.46 4.45 -2.85
CA ILE A 143 -24.19 3.83 -3.18
C ILE A 143 -23.57 3.18 -1.93
N SER A 144 -23.11 1.95 -2.08
CA SER A 144 -22.30 1.29 -1.05
C SER A 144 -20.83 1.71 -1.19
N LYS A 145 -20.20 2.06 -0.09
CA LYS A 145 -18.83 2.54 -0.01
C LYS A 145 -18.11 1.86 1.13
N ASP A 146 -16.92 1.33 0.86
CA ASP A 146 -16.05 0.80 1.90
C ASP A 146 -15.32 1.93 2.61
N THR A 147 -15.31 1.86 3.92
CA THR A 147 -14.60 2.82 4.77
C THR A 147 -13.90 2.10 5.93
N ALA A 148 -12.79 2.67 6.36
CA ALA A 148 -12.04 2.20 7.50
C ALA A 148 -11.66 3.38 8.41
N TYR A 149 -11.63 3.10 9.72
CA TYR A 149 -11.14 4.03 10.74
C TYR A 149 -10.40 3.25 11.84
N ILE A 150 -9.66 3.96 12.65
CA ILE A 150 -9.01 3.41 13.83
C ILE A 150 -9.87 3.76 15.04
N ASP A 151 -10.25 2.76 15.83
CA ASP A 151 -11.07 2.95 17.03
C ASP A 151 -10.24 3.45 18.23
N ASP A 152 -10.91 3.70 19.35
CA ASP A 152 -10.27 4.20 20.58
C ASP A 152 -9.24 3.21 21.18
N ASN A 153 -9.30 1.94 20.80
CA ASN A 153 -8.36 0.89 21.20
C ASN A 153 -7.15 0.79 20.25
N GLY A 154 -7.13 1.57 19.16
CA GLY A 154 -6.09 1.52 18.13
C GLY A 154 -6.28 0.36 17.14
N GLU A 155 -7.45 -0.27 17.10
CA GLU A 155 -7.75 -1.33 16.15
C GLU A 155 -8.43 -0.79 14.89
N ILE A 156 -8.11 -1.42 13.75
CA ILE A 156 -8.66 -1.03 12.46
C ILE A 156 -10.07 -1.62 12.31
N VAL A 157 -11.06 -0.75 12.24
CA VAL A 157 -12.45 -1.13 11.97
C VAL A 157 -12.74 -0.86 10.49
N ARG A 158 -13.22 -1.90 9.81
CA ARG A 158 -13.64 -1.84 8.40
C ARG A 158 -15.15 -2.03 8.32
N GLN A 159 -15.81 -1.20 7.53
CA GLN A 159 -17.25 -1.31 7.31
C GLN A 159 -17.63 -0.83 5.92
N THR A 160 -18.70 -1.41 5.38
CA THR A 160 -19.35 -0.92 4.18
C THR A 160 -20.56 -0.09 4.60
N ILE A 161 -20.59 1.16 4.19
CA ILE A 161 -21.71 2.08 4.47
C ILE A 161 -22.51 2.33 3.19
N GLU A 162 -23.83 2.51 3.35
CA GLU A 162 -24.69 3.00 2.28
C GLU A 162 -24.99 4.47 2.49
N ARG A 163 -24.89 5.25 1.42
CA ARG A 163 -25.17 6.68 1.47
C ARG A 163 -25.75 7.17 0.15
N PRO A 164 -26.49 8.29 0.15
CA PRO A 164 -26.93 8.93 -1.09
C PRO A 164 -25.74 9.36 -1.95
N LEU A 165 -25.81 9.04 -3.24
CA LEU A 165 -24.83 9.49 -4.23
C LEU A 165 -25.02 10.99 -4.49
N SER A 166 -24.02 11.78 -4.14
CA SER A 166 -24.06 13.25 -4.27
C SER A 166 -22.85 13.82 -5.01
N SER A 167 -21.75 13.10 -5.04
CA SER A 167 -20.49 13.59 -5.61
C SER A 167 -19.57 12.47 -6.06
N LEU A 168 -18.53 12.80 -6.81
CA LEU A 168 -17.46 11.85 -7.17
C LEU A 168 -16.71 11.30 -5.95
N TYR A 169 -16.71 11.98 -4.82
CA TYR A 169 -16.11 11.49 -3.57
C TYR A 169 -16.83 10.26 -2.98
N ASP A 170 -18.07 10.02 -3.40
CA ASP A 170 -18.84 8.87 -2.94
C ASP A 170 -18.32 7.55 -3.54
N PHE A 171 -17.52 7.61 -4.61
CA PHE A 171 -16.83 6.48 -5.21
C PHE A 171 -15.44 6.22 -4.60
N LEU A 172 -14.97 7.02 -3.64
CA LEU A 172 -13.69 6.80 -2.98
C LEU A 172 -13.86 5.83 -1.80
N ASN A 173 -13.42 4.61 -1.96
CA ASN A 173 -13.28 3.65 -0.88
C ASN A 173 -12.05 3.98 -0.05
N THR A 174 -12.16 3.90 1.28
CA THR A 174 -11.07 4.20 2.22
C THR A 174 -10.59 2.93 2.90
N TYR A 175 -9.29 2.69 2.87
CA TYR A 175 -8.64 1.54 3.49
C TYR A 175 -7.57 2.00 4.46
N ILE A 176 -7.38 1.22 5.53
CA ILE A 176 -6.29 1.38 6.49
C ILE A 176 -5.66 0.01 6.70
N VAL A 177 -4.34 -0.06 6.65
CA VAL A 177 -3.59 -1.30 6.87
C VAL A 177 -2.41 -1.06 7.80
N LYS A 178 -2.03 -2.06 8.59
CA LYS A 178 -0.75 -2.12 9.30
C LYS A 178 0.30 -2.51 8.26
N VAL A 179 1.36 -1.69 8.08
CA VAL A 179 2.26 -1.84 6.93
C VAL A 179 3.44 -2.77 7.18
N TYR A 180 3.75 -3.09 8.44
CA TYR A 180 4.90 -3.94 8.73
C TYR A 180 4.62 -5.40 8.36
N PRO A 181 5.55 -6.08 7.63
CA PRO A 181 5.36 -7.47 7.25
C PRO A 181 5.28 -8.39 8.47
N ASP A 182 4.53 -9.47 8.37
CA ASP A 182 4.53 -10.51 9.39
C ASP A 182 5.79 -11.37 9.27
N THR A 183 6.78 -11.08 10.09
CA THR A 183 8.04 -11.84 10.10
C THR A 183 7.91 -13.20 10.78
N THR A 184 6.81 -13.47 11.50
CA THR A 184 6.60 -14.75 12.19
C THR A 184 6.30 -15.91 11.24
N VAL A 185 5.95 -15.64 9.98
CA VAL A 185 5.73 -16.65 8.92
C VAL A 185 6.91 -17.58 8.75
N TRP A 186 8.15 -17.11 9.00
CA TRP A 186 9.35 -17.93 8.93
C TRP A 186 9.37 -19.08 9.93
N VAL A 187 8.74 -18.92 11.06
CA VAL A 187 8.68 -19.92 12.13
C VAL A 187 7.34 -20.66 12.11
N ASN A 188 6.24 -19.95 11.89
CA ASN A 188 4.89 -20.53 11.93
C ASN A 188 4.65 -21.48 10.74
N ASP A 189 5.08 -21.08 9.54
CA ASP A 189 4.89 -21.90 8.33
C ASP A 189 5.92 -23.02 8.22
N PHE A 190 7.08 -22.89 8.90
CA PHE A 190 8.19 -23.83 8.84
C PHE A 190 8.74 -24.17 10.25
N PRO A 191 7.92 -24.73 11.14
CA PRO A 191 8.26 -24.84 12.58
C PRO A 191 9.48 -25.72 12.89
N ASN A 192 9.90 -26.59 11.97
CA ASN A 192 11.04 -27.48 12.16
C ASN A 192 12.31 -27.06 11.39
N ALA A 193 12.31 -25.88 10.80
CA ALA A 193 13.37 -25.45 9.88
C ALA A 193 14.48 -24.60 10.53
N ASN A 194 14.40 -24.32 11.84
CA ASN A 194 15.32 -23.44 12.58
C ASN A 194 15.49 -22.06 11.93
N ASN A 195 14.35 -21.44 11.54
CA ASN A 195 14.29 -20.18 10.79
C ASN A 195 14.21 -18.93 11.67
N GLU A 196 14.48 -19.03 12.98
CA GLU A 196 14.39 -17.87 13.91
C GLU A 196 15.32 -16.73 13.50
N GLN A 197 16.42 -17.02 12.84
CA GLN A 197 17.33 -16.01 12.31
C GLN A 197 16.67 -15.21 11.17
N TYR A 198 15.93 -15.88 10.29
CA TYR A 198 15.18 -15.20 9.21
C TYR A 198 14.03 -14.36 9.78
N MET A 199 13.30 -14.87 10.76
CA MET A 199 12.26 -14.09 11.45
C MET A 199 12.80 -12.76 11.98
N LYS A 200 14.02 -12.72 12.52
CA LYS A 200 14.63 -11.52 13.10
C LYS A 200 15.28 -10.61 12.07
N LEU A 201 15.93 -11.16 11.05
CA LEU A 201 16.87 -10.43 10.20
C LEU A 201 16.47 -10.30 8.74
N TYR A 202 15.60 -11.16 8.22
CA TYR A 202 15.31 -11.20 6.80
C TYR A 202 14.76 -9.89 6.26
N PHE A 203 13.83 -9.28 6.97
CA PHE A 203 13.27 -7.99 6.56
C PHE A 203 14.16 -6.80 6.94
N SER A 204 14.86 -6.86 8.07
CA SER A 204 15.58 -5.71 8.65
C SER A 204 17.03 -5.56 8.19
N SER A 205 17.70 -6.66 7.85
CA SER A 205 19.13 -6.66 7.52
C SER A 205 19.39 -6.26 6.06
N ALA A 206 20.43 -5.44 5.86
CA ALA A 206 20.89 -5.04 4.52
C ALA A 206 21.34 -6.23 3.65
N ASN A 207 21.72 -7.35 4.25
CA ASN A 207 22.13 -8.55 3.52
C ASN A 207 21.02 -9.15 2.65
N TYR A 208 19.76 -8.84 2.96
CA TYR A 208 18.59 -9.33 2.24
C TYR A 208 17.87 -8.22 1.47
N ASN A 209 18.54 -7.09 1.20
CA ASN A 209 17.93 -5.94 0.53
C ASN A 209 17.30 -6.30 -0.82
N ASP A 210 17.99 -7.10 -1.62
CA ASP A 210 17.59 -7.45 -2.99
C ASP A 210 16.77 -8.76 -3.05
N TYR A 211 16.45 -9.32 -1.88
CA TYR A 211 15.57 -10.50 -1.80
C TYR A 211 14.11 -10.06 -1.72
N PRO A 212 13.19 -10.89 -2.24
CA PRO A 212 11.76 -10.60 -2.21
C PRO A 212 11.24 -10.36 -0.79
N VAL A 213 10.33 -9.42 -0.62
CA VAL A 213 9.64 -9.24 0.67
C VAL A 213 8.73 -10.44 0.95
N VAL A 214 8.72 -10.91 2.20
CA VAL A 214 7.93 -12.05 2.67
C VAL A 214 7.08 -11.63 3.87
N GLY A 215 5.91 -12.28 4.04
CA GLY A 215 4.99 -11.99 5.15
C GLY A 215 4.11 -10.76 4.90
N VAL A 216 3.85 -10.43 3.63
CA VAL A 216 2.99 -9.34 3.21
C VAL A 216 1.63 -9.91 2.79
N THR A 217 0.54 -9.34 3.34
CA THR A 217 -0.83 -9.69 2.93
C THR A 217 -1.20 -9.01 1.62
N TRP A 218 -2.30 -9.47 0.99
CA TRP A 218 -2.83 -8.85 -0.22
C TRP A 218 -3.17 -7.35 0.01
N GLU A 219 -3.79 -7.01 1.13
CA GLU A 219 -4.12 -5.63 1.47
C GLU A 219 -2.87 -4.75 1.68
N GLN A 220 -1.82 -5.32 2.25
CA GLN A 220 -0.55 -4.62 2.38
C GLN A 220 0.11 -4.37 1.02
N ALA A 221 -0.01 -5.33 0.10
CA ALA A 221 0.50 -5.20 -1.25
C ALA A 221 -0.26 -4.11 -2.05
N GLU A 222 -1.59 -4.09 -1.96
CA GLU A 222 -2.43 -3.01 -2.52
C GLU A 222 -2.07 -1.63 -1.94
N ALA A 223 -1.85 -1.56 -0.62
CA ALA A 223 -1.41 -0.34 0.05
C ALA A 223 -0.05 0.13 -0.44
N PHE A 224 0.90 -0.79 -0.65
CA PHE A 224 2.21 -0.49 -1.24
C PHE A 224 2.06 0.08 -2.66
N CYS A 225 1.23 -0.51 -3.50
CA CYS A 225 0.93 0.00 -4.85
C CYS A 225 0.35 1.43 -4.80
N ALA A 226 -0.61 1.67 -3.91
CA ALA A 226 -1.21 2.98 -3.71
C ALA A 226 -0.18 4.01 -3.22
N TRP A 227 0.65 3.64 -2.24
CA TRP A 227 1.73 4.49 -1.74
C TRP A 227 2.74 4.82 -2.85
N ARG A 228 3.21 3.81 -3.58
CA ARG A 228 4.20 3.98 -4.67
C ARG A 228 3.68 4.92 -5.75
N THR A 229 2.39 4.81 -6.10
CA THR A 229 1.72 5.72 -7.03
C THR A 229 1.75 7.16 -6.50
N ASN A 230 1.29 7.37 -5.27
CA ASN A 230 1.22 8.69 -4.66
C ASN A 230 2.61 9.31 -4.46
N PHE A 231 3.59 8.50 -4.06
CA PHE A 231 4.98 8.92 -3.87
C PHE A 231 5.60 9.41 -5.19
N LEU A 232 5.39 8.65 -6.28
CA LEU A 232 5.86 9.04 -7.62
C LEU A 232 5.15 10.31 -8.10
N MET A 233 3.82 10.38 -7.96
CA MET A 233 3.03 11.55 -8.36
C MET A 233 3.48 12.82 -7.63
N ALA A 234 3.79 12.74 -6.34
CA ALA A 234 4.27 13.87 -5.54
C ALA A 234 5.60 14.43 -6.06
N GLY A 235 6.47 13.57 -6.62
CA GLY A 235 7.76 13.98 -7.21
C GLY A 235 7.68 14.54 -8.62
N MET A 236 6.60 14.29 -9.37
CA MET A 236 6.50 14.58 -10.80
C MET A 236 5.84 15.92 -11.15
N GLY A 237 5.28 16.62 -10.16
CA GLY A 237 4.60 17.91 -10.37
C GLY A 237 3.52 17.85 -11.46
N PRO A 238 3.52 18.76 -12.47
CA PRO A 238 2.48 18.77 -13.52
C PRO A 238 2.39 17.51 -14.36
N GLN A 239 3.47 16.71 -14.42
CA GLN A 239 3.52 15.46 -15.17
C GLN A 239 2.82 14.31 -14.45
N ALA A 240 2.46 14.47 -13.17
CA ALA A 240 1.75 13.48 -12.38
C ALA A 240 0.45 12.97 -13.04
N ARG A 241 -0.21 13.81 -13.83
CA ARG A 241 -1.45 13.47 -14.57
C ARG A 241 -1.29 12.34 -15.58
N TYR A 242 -0.06 12.04 -16.01
CA TYR A 242 0.23 10.97 -16.97
C TYR A 242 0.65 9.65 -16.31
N ILE A 243 0.80 9.64 -14.99
CA ILE A 243 1.21 8.46 -14.27
C ILE A 243 0.01 7.52 -14.14
N GLN A 244 0.17 6.31 -14.64
CA GLN A 244 -0.76 5.22 -14.36
C GLN A 244 -0.53 4.72 -12.94
N ARG A 245 -1.63 4.28 -12.30
CA ARG A 245 -1.55 3.75 -10.93
C ARG A 245 -0.86 2.40 -10.94
N TYR A 246 0.07 2.20 -10.03
CA TYR A 246 0.55 0.87 -9.69
C TYR A 246 -0.60 0.06 -9.10
N ARG A 247 -0.72 -1.17 -9.48
CA ARG A 247 -1.69 -2.14 -8.98
C ARG A 247 -1.12 -3.55 -9.05
N LEU A 248 -1.72 -4.47 -8.37
CA LEU A 248 -1.42 -5.88 -8.56
C LEU A 248 -1.80 -6.32 -9.98
N PRO A 249 -1.03 -7.22 -10.60
CA PRO A 249 -1.38 -7.78 -11.89
C PRO A 249 -2.63 -8.65 -11.75
N THR A 250 -3.42 -8.72 -12.81
CA THR A 250 -4.45 -9.76 -12.92
C THR A 250 -3.80 -11.13 -13.13
N GLU A 251 -4.52 -12.20 -12.84
CA GLU A 251 -4.04 -13.58 -13.07
C GLU A 251 -3.55 -13.77 -14.51
N VAL A 252 -4.27 -13.22 -15.47
CA VAL A 252 -3.95 -13.36 -16.90
C VAL A 252 -2.70 -12.57 -17.27
N GLU A 253 -2.56 -11.34 -16.80
CA GLU A 253 -1.35 -10.52 -16.99
C GLU A 253 -0.12 -11.20 -16.40
N TRP A 254 -0.28 -11.74 -15.19
CA TRP A 254 0.78 -12.45 -14.50
C TRP A 254 1.20 -13.72 -15.27
N GLU A 255 0.23 -14.55 -15.68
CA GLU A 255 0.50 -15.76 -16.44
C GLU A 255 1.17 -15.44 -17.79
N TYR A 256 0.68 -14.40 -18.49
CA TYR A 256 1.25 -13.95 -19.76
C TYR A 256 2.71 -13.52 -19.58
N ALA A 257 3.00 -12.70 -18.57
CA ALA A 257 4.36 -12.24 -18.27
C ALA A 257 5.29 -13.38 -17.85
N ALA A 258 4.81 -14.28 -16.98
CA ALA A 258 5.58 -15.43 -16.50
C ALA A 258 5.92 -16.40 -17.63
N ARG A 259 5.00 -16.64 -18.57
CA ARG A 259 5.22 -17.57 -19.69
C ARG A 259 6.11 -16.98 -20.80
N GLY A 260 6.11 -15.66 -20.98
CA GLY A 260 6.93 -15.01 -22.01
C GLY A 260 6.68 -15.55 -23.43
N GLY A 261 5.44 -16.01 -23.72
CA GLY A 261 5.07 -16.60 -25.00
C GLY A 261 5.39 -18.10 -25.16
N THR A 262 5.82 -18.78 -24.08
CA THR A 262 6.06 -20.25 -24.13
C THR A 262 4.78 -21.04 -23.91
N GLU A 263 4.59 -22.12 -24.68
CA GLU A 263 3.45 -23.05 -24.53
C GLU A 263 3.78 -24.26 -23.63
N THR A 264 5.00 -24.34 -23.13
CA THR A 264 5.45 -25.43 -22.26
C THR A 264 4.83 -25.33 -20.87
N PRO A 265 4.69 -26.45 -20.10
CA PRO A 265 4.20 -26.42 -18.72
C PRO A 265 5.02 -25.52 -17.80
N TYR A 266 6.28 -25.29 -18.12
CA TYR A 266 7.21 -24.41 -17.42
C TYR A 266 7.67 -23.31 -18.38
N PHE A 267 7.93 -22.11 -17.89
CA PHE A 267 8.38 -20.97 -18.69
C PHE A 267 9.89 -21.03 -19.06
N PHE A 268 10.57 -22.09 -18.71
CA PHE A 268 11.97 -22.34 -19.07
C PHE A 268 12.10 -23.62 -19.90
N THR A 269 13.14 -23.69 -20.72
CA THR A 269 13.53 -24.90 -21.47
C THR A 269 14.57 -25.66 -20.68
N GLY A 270 14.29 -26.91 -20.31
CA GLY A 270 15.23 -27.79 -19.58
C GLY A 270 14.52 -28.87 -18.78
N ASN A 271 15.31 -29.77 -18.22
CA ASN A 271 14.79 -30.79 -17.33
C ASN A 271 14.54 -30.17 -15.95
N PRO A 272 13.36 -30.40 -15.30
CA PRO A 272 13.12 -29.94 -13.94
C PRO A 272 14.22 -30.29 -12.92
N LYS A 273 14.93 -31.39 -13.11
CA LYS A 273 16.10 -31.79 -12.27
C LYS A 273 17.27 -30.81 -12.37
N ASP A 274 17.54 -30.29 -13.57
CA ASP A 274 18.68 -29.40 -13.81
C ASP A 274 18.49 -28.06 -13.13
N PHE A 275 17.23 -27.65 -12.90
CA PHE A 275 16.89 -26.42 -12.21
C PHE A 275 16.89 -26.55 -10.69
N SER A 276 16.58 -27.73 -10.13
CA SER A 276 16.64 -27.96 -8.69
C SER A 276 18.06 -27.86 -8.16
N ASP A 277 19.04 -28.34 -8.92
CA ASP A 277 20.46 -28.33 -8.55
C ASP A 277 21.09 -26.93 -8.66
N GLN A 278 20.52 -26.05 -9.48
CA GLN A 278 20.99 -24.68 -9.67
C GLN A 278 20.30 -23.63 -8.77
N GLY A 279 19.42 -24.07 -7.87
CA GLY A 279 18.77 -23.19 -6.91
C GLY A 279 17.61 -22.35 -7.45
N PHE A 280 17.25 -22.50 -8.73
CA PHE A 280 16.12 -21.77 -9.35
C PHE A 280 14.78 -22.09 -8.70
N TRP A 281 14.58 -23.29 -8.17
CA TRP A 281 13.36 -23.68 -7.47
C TRP A 281 13.11 -22.94 -6.16
N ARG A 282 14.14 -22.38 -5.55
CA ARG A 282 13.97 -21.57 -4.33
C ARG A 282 13.18 -20.28 -4.61
N ASN A 283 13.31 -19.75 -5.81
CA ASN A 283 12.58 -18.53 -6.21
C ASN A 283 11.14 -18.84 -6.66
N PHE A 284 10.85 -20.07 -7.05
CA PHE A 284 9.51 -20.49 -7.50
C PHE A 284 8.49 -20.66 -6.39
N SER A 285 8.89 -21.09 -5.20
CA SER A 285 7.99 -21.17 -4.05
C SER A 285 7.60 -19.79 -3.54
N THR A 286 8.39 -18.77 -3.87
CA THR A 286 8.14 -17.36 -3.53
C THR A 286 7.23 -16.64 -4.55
N LEU A 287 6.95 -17.24 -5.70
CA LEU A 287 6.01 -16.75 -6.71
C LEU A 287 4.55 -16.61 -6.23
N ARG A 288 4.25 -16.97 -4.99
CA ARG A 288 2.94 -16.71 -4.37
C ARG A 288 2.67 -15.24 -4.03
N LEU A 289 3.67 -14.37 -4.14
CA LEU A 289 3.57 -12.96 -3.78
C LEU A 289 4.28 -12.08 -4.81
N ILE A 290 3.85 -12.16 -6.08
CA ILE A 290 4.19 -11.12 -7.03
C ILE A 290 3.20 -9.97 -6.79
N VAL A 291 3.70 -8.92 -6.21
CA VAL A 291 3.04 -7.63 -6.05
C VAL A 291 3.51 -6.72 -7.17
#